data_9e234a09d2913e8147ed3e8820b2a458
#
_entry.id   9e234a09d2913e8147ed3e8820b2a458
#
_cell.length_a   1.000
_cell.length_b   1.000
_cell.length_c   1.000
_cell.angle_alpha   90.00
_cell.angle_beta   90.00
_cell.angle_gamma   90.00
#
_symmetry.space_group_name_H-M   'P 1'
#
loop_
_entity.id
_entity.type
_entity.pdbx_description
1 polymer ?
#
loop_
_entity_poly.entity_id
_entity_poly.type
_entity_poly.pdbx_seq_one_letter_code
_entity_poly.pdbx_strand_id
1 'polypeptide(L)'
;MLSREFLTENIDHIEKIADEIDAEDLSLLLEMLSSKIDLERYSAFLALKFKSEKSDMLYSHWDSLVKRMRDENSYQRSIGIMLISENVRWDKQEKFDDIVDEFLSHCEDRKFITSRQTVQSIKN
;
A
#
# COMPACT_ATOMS: atom_id res chain seq x y z
N MET A 1 15.36 -12.51 7.47
CA MET A 1 14.22 -12.76 6.57
C MET A 1 12.92 -12.68 7.33
N LEU A 2 11.96 -11.93 6.81
CA LEU A 2 10.68 -11.74 7.47
C LEU A 2 9.74 -12.94 7.24
N SER A 3 8.86 -13.19 8.20
CA SER A 3 7.81 -14.19 8.09
C SER A 3 6.47 -13.57 8.50
N ARG A 4 5.37 -14.24 8.13
CA ARG A 4 4.03 -13.78 8.51
C ARG A 4 3.89 -13.70 10.02
N GLU A 5 4.35 -14.75 10.71
CA GLU A 5 4.26 -14.82 12.17
C GLU A 5 5.07 -13.72 12.84
N PHE A 6 6.29 -13.49 12.35
CA PHE A 6 7.15 -12.44 12.91
C PHE A 6 6.50 -11.08 12.79
N LEU A 7 5.94 -10.77 11.62
CA LEU A 7 5.30 -9.48 11.37
C LEU A 7 4.06 -9.28 12.23
N THR A 8 3.20 -10.29 12.32
CA THR A 8 1.96 -10.15 13.09
C THR A 8 2.23 -10.11 14.60
N GLU A 9 3.21 -10.86 15.08
CA GLU A 9 3.57 -10.86 16.49
C GLU A 9 4.27 -9.58 16.91
N ASN A 10 4.88 -8.86 15.97
CA ASN A 10 5.66 -7.66 16.25
C ASN A 10 5.03 -6.40 15.61
N ILE A 11 3.73 -6.41 15.44
CA ILE A 11 3.04 -5.31 14.77
C ILE A 11 3.28 -3.94 15.44
N ASP A 12 3.48 -3.93 16.75
CA ASP A 12 3.75 -2.70 17.49
C ASP A 12 5.13 -2.11 17.17
N HIS A 13 6.00 -2.90 16.54
CA HIS A 13 7.34 -2.49 16.15
C HIS A 13 7.54 -2.45 14.64
N ILE A 14 6.44 -2.44 13.88
CA ILE A 14 6.47 -2.51 12.42
C ILE A 14 7.30 -1.39 11.80
N GLU A 15 7.25 -0.19 12.36
CA GLU A 15 8.02 0.94 11.82
C GLU A 15 9.52 0.65 11.79
N LYS A 16 10.03 0.05 12.86
CA LYS A 16 11.45 -0.33 12.93
C LYS A 16 11.76 -1.50 12.02
N ILE A 17 10.85 -2.48 11.95
CA ILE A 17 11.02 -3.65 11.10
C ILE A 17 11.05 -3.23 9.63
N ALA A 18 10.27 -2.22 9.26
CA ALA A 18 10.22 -1.73 7.89
C ALA A 18 11.58 -1.27 7.38
N ASP A 19 12.43 -0.73 8.24
CA ASP A 19 13.77 -0.28 7.84
C ASP A 19 14.64 -1.44 7.34
N GLU A 20 14.35 -2.67 7.77
CA GLU A 20 15.11 -3.86 7.42
C GLU A 20 14.54 -4.64 6.22
N ILE A 21 13.44 -4.17 5.63
CA ILE A 21 12.83 -4.83 4.48
C ILE A 21 13.76 -4.76 3.29
N ASP A 22 14.01 -5.91 2.66
CA ASP A 22 14.77 -5.99 1.42
C ASP A 22 13.88 -6.43 0.25
N ALA A 23 14.47 -6.55 -0.95
CA ALA A 23 13.73 -6.90 -2.15
C ALA A 23 13.07 -8.27 -2.08
N GLU A 24 13.68 -9.21 -1.35
CA GLU A 24 13.12 -10.56 -1.20
C GLU A 24 11.86 -10.53 -0.32
N ASP A 25 11.85 -9.67 0.68
CA ASP A 25 10.70 -9.53 1.59
C ASP A 25 9.48 -8.95 0.89
N LEU A 26 9.67 -8.17 -0.18
CA LEU A 26 8.55 -7.55 -0.89
C LEU A 26 7.55 -8.57 -1.41
N SER A 27 8.02 -9.70 -1.93
CA SER A 27 7.13 -10.73 -2.46
C SER A 27 6.19 -11.25 -1.38
N LEU A 28 6.71 -11.51 -0.19
CA LEU A 28 5.90 -11.97 0.94
C LEU A 28 4.89 -10.88 1.35
N LEU A 29 5.35 -9.63 1.46
CA LEU A 29 4.49 -8.54 1.91
C LEU A 29 3.36 -8.29 0.92
N LEU A 30 3.65 -8.29 -0.38
CA LEU A 30 2.62 -8.13 -1.40
C LEU A 30 1.60 -9.27 -1.36
N GLU A 31 2.05 -10.49 -1.12
CA GLU A 31 1.16 -11.63 -0.97
C GLU A 31 0.27 -11.47 0.26
N MET A 32 0.83 -11.02 1.38
CA MET A 32 0.08 -10.81 2.62
C MET A 32 -1.01 -9.75 2.48
N LEU A 33 -0.83 -8.77 1.60
CA LEU A 33 -1.86 -7.77 1.33
C LEU A 33 -3.16 -8.40 0.82
N SER A 34 -3.07 -9.57 0.19
CA SER A 34 -4.23 -10.30 -0.32
C SER A 34 -4.77 -11.34 0.68
N SER A 35 -4.19 -11.43 1.86
CA SER A 35 -4.64 -12.38 2.88
C SER A 35 -6.07 -12.07 3.33
N LYS A 36 -6.81 -13.12 3.66
CA LYS A 36 -8.14 -12.99 4.25
C LYS A 36 -8.09 -12.73 5.76
N ILE A 37 -6.91 -12.86 6.35
CA ILE A 37 -6.69 -12.62 7.78
C ILE A 37 -6.35 -11.14 7.96
N ASP A 38 -7.22 -10.42 8.68
CA ASP A 38 -7.09 -8.97 8.85
C ASP A 38 -5.73 -8.56 9.41
N LEU A 39 -5.23 -9.28 10.40
CA LEU A 39 -3.96 -8.96 11.04
C LEU A 39 -2.78 -9.09 10.07
N GLU A 40 -2.79 -10.12 9.22
CA GLU A 40 -1.74 -10.29 8.21
C GLU A 40 -1.77 -9.14 7.19
N ARG A 41 -2.98 -8.83 6.71
CA ARG A 41 -3.18 -7.76 5.74
C ARG A 41 -2.70 -6.42 6.30
N TYR A 42 -3.11 -6.11 7.52
CA TYR A 42 -2.78 -4.85 8.18
C TYR A 42 -1.27 -4.75 8.46
N SER A 43 -0.66 -5.83 8.94
CA SER A 43 0.78 -5.85 9.21
C SER A 43 1.59 -5.57 7.94
N ALA A 44 1.24 -6.23 6.84
CA ALA A 44 1.92 -6.02 5.56
C ALA A 44 1.73 -4.59 5.06
N PHE A 45 0.51 -4.06 5.17
CA PHE A 45 0.22 -2.70 4.76
C PHE A 45 1.07 -1.70 5.52
N LEU A 46 1.13 -1.81 6.84
CA LEU A 46 1.93 -0.90 7.66
C LEU A 46 3.41 -0.99 7.32
N ALA A 47 3.92 -2.20 7.15
CA ALA A 47 5.33 -2.40 6.80
C ALA A 47 5.66 -1.71 5.47
N LEU A 48 4.82 -1.89 4.47
CA LEU A 48 5.02 -1.28 3.16
C LEU A 48 4.85 0.23 3.20
N LYS A 49 3.90 0.71 3.98
CA LYS A 49 3.68 2.15 4.15
C LYS A 49 4.91 2.82 4.75
N PHE A 50 5.43 2.30 5.86
CA PHE A 50 6.60 2.87 6.50
C PHE A 50 7.85 2.77 5.61
N LYS A 51 8.00 1.65 4.91
CA LYS A 51 9.13 1.49 3.98
C LYS A 51 9.06 2.52 2.84
N SER A 52 7.85 2.78 2.33
CA SER A 52 7.67 3.73 1.23
C SER A 52 7.94 5.18 1.63
N GLU A 53 7.87 5.50 2.92
CA GLU A 53 8.22 6.84 3.39
C GLU A 53 9.71 7.14 3.23
N LYS A 54 10.55 6.10 3.19
CA LYS A 54 12.01 6.24 3.20
C LYS A 54 12.71 5.63 1.98
N SER A 55 11.99 4.87 1.15
CA SER A 55 12.59 4.11 0.06
C SER A 55 11.64 4.03 -1.12
N ASP A 56 12.19 4.02 -2.32
CA ASP A 56 11.44 3.84 -3.56
C ASP A 56 11.27 2.36 -3.95
N MET A 57 11.58 1.45 -3.04
CA MET A 57 11.59 0.01 -3.32
C MET A 57 10.25 -0.48 -3.84
N LEU A 58 9.13 -0.05 -3.21
CA LEU A 58 7.80 -0.47 -3.63
C LEU A 58 7.37 0.17 -4.94
N TYR A 59 7.96 1.29 -5.31
CA TYR A 59 7.62 1.97 -6.57
C TYR A 59 7.82 1.07 -7.80
N SER A 60 8.78 0.15 -7.74
CA SER A 60 9.01 -0.80 -8.83
C SER A 60 7.82 -1.74 -9.05
N HIS A 61 6.91 -1.82 -8.09
CA HIS A 61 5.67 -2.61 -8.17
C HIS A 61 4.43 -1.74 -8.39
N TRP A 62 4.61 -0.56 -8.98
CA TRP A 62 3.52 0.41 -9.23
C TRP A 62 2.31 -0.23 -9.90
N ASP A 63 2.54 -1.07 -10.92
CA ASP A 63 1.45 -1.71 -11.65
C ASP A 63 0.60 -2.61 -10.75
N SER A 64 1.24 -3.27 -9.78
CA SER A 64 0.54 -4.09 -8.79
C SER A 64 -0.36 -3.23 -7.91
N LEU A 65 0.10 -2.03 -7.53
CA LEU A 65 -0.69 -1.10 -6.73
C LEU A 65 -1.88 -0.57 -7.51
N VAL A 66 -1.69 -0.24 -8.78
CA VAL A 66 -2.77 0.22 -9.66
C VAL A 66 -3.83 -0.86 -9.81
N LYS A 67 -3.41 -2.12 -9.95
CA LYS A 67 -4.32 -3.25 -10.04
C LYS A 67 -5.18 -3.37 -8.78
N ARG A 68 -4.60 -3.17 -7.60
CA ARG A 68 -5.34 -3.19 -6.35
C ARG A 68 -6.35 -2.03 -6.27
N MET A 69 -5.98 -0.86 -6.74
CA MET A 69 -6.90 0.29 -6.81
C MET A 69 -8.16 -0.03 -7.62
N ARG A 70 -8.06 -0.95 -8.58
CA ARG A 70 -9.16 -1.35 -9.47
C ARG A 70 -9.92 -2.58 -9.00
N ASP A 71 -9.56 -3.14 -7.85
CA ASP A 71 -10.17 -4.34 -7.31
C ASP A 71 -11.63 -4.09 -6.90
N GLU A 72 -12.47 -5.11 -7.02
CA GLU A 72 -13.85 -5.01 -6.58
C GLU A 72 -13.98 -4.96 -5.06
N ASN A 73 -12.99 -5.51 -4.35
CA ASN A 73 -12.96 -5.52 -2.90
C ASN A 73 -12.53 -4.16 -2.38
N SER A 74 -13.33 -3.54 -1.51
CA SER A 74 -13.06 -2.20 -1.01
C SER A 74 -11.78 -2.11 -0.17
N TYR A 75 -11.43 -3.18 0.55
CA TYR A 75 -10.17 -3.18 1.30
C TYR A 75 -8.97 -3.16 0.38
N GLN A 76 -9.02 -3.92 -0.71
CA GLN A 76 -7.93 -3.95 -1.69
C GLN A 76 -7.82 -2.60 -2.40
N ARG A 77 -8.95 -1.98 -2.76
CA ARG A 77 -8.93 -0.63 -3.35
C ARG A 77 -8.28 0.37 -2.40
N SER A 78 -8.65 0.34 -1.13
CA SER A 78 -8.09 1.26 -0.14
C SER A 78 -6.58 1.08 0.01
N ILE A 79 -6.13 -0.17 0.07
CA ILE A 79 -4.70 -0.49 0.17
C ILE A 79 -3.95 0.07 -1.04
N GLY A 80 -4.49 -0.17 -2.25
CA GLY A 80 -3.89 0.32 -3.48
C GLY A 80 -3.78 1.84 -3.48
N ILE A 81 -4.86 2.53 -3.14
CA ILE A 81 -4.91 3.99 -3.12
C ILE A 81 -3.89 4.56 -2.13
N MET A 82 -3.84 4.01 -0.92
CA MET A 82 -2.93 4.53 0.10
C MET A 82 -1.47 4.29 -0.25
N LEU A 83 -1.14 3.12 -0.78
CA LEU A 83 0.24 2.83 -1.15
C LEU A 83 0.67 3.59 -2.41
N ILE A 84 -0.24 3.82 -3.37
CA ILE A 84 0.03 4.72 -4.49
C ILE A 84 0.36 6.11 -3.97
N SER A 85 -0.46 6.63 -3.07
CA SER A 85 -0.24 7.95 -2.47
C SER A 85 1.14 8.07 -1.83
N GLU A 86 1.55 7.05 -1.09
CA GLU A 86 2.86 7.05 -0.44
C GLU A 86 4.01 7.03 -1.45
N ASN A 87 3.77 6.46 -2.64
CA ASN A 87 4.81 6.29 -3.64
C ASN A 87 4.83 7.38 -4.72
N VAL A 88 3.88 8.30 -4.72
CA VAL A 88 3.89 9.46 -5.63
C VAL A 88 5.16 10.28 -5.42
N ARG A 89 5.67 10.36 -4.21
CA ARG A 89 6.92 11.05 -3.91
C ARG A 89 8.12 10.52 -4.70
N TRP A 90 8.05 9.26 -5.16
CA TRP A 90 9.12 8.61 -5.91
C TRP A 90 8.84 8.56 -7.41
N ASP A 91 7.76 9.21 -7.86
CA ASP A 91 7.22 9.06 -9.22
C ASP A 91 7.99 9.91 -10.24
N LYS A 92 9.25 9.60 -10.44
CA LYS A 92 10.10 10.30 -11.43
C LYS A 92 9.69 10.02 -12.87
N GLN A 93 8.95 8.93 -13.10
CA GLN A 93 8.49 8.54 -14.44
C GLN A 93 7.11 9.09 -14.75
N GLU A 94 6.54 9.88 -13.85
CA GLU A 94 5.22 10.52 -14.03
C GLU A 94 4.10 9.52 -14.34
N LYS A 95 4.19 8.32 -13.77
CA LYS A 95 3.18 7.28 -13.96
C LYS A 95 1.83 7.66 -13.35
N PHE A 96 1.85 8.52 -12.33
CA PHE A 96 0.62 8.97 -11.69
C PHE A 96 -0.27 9.75 -12.65
N ASP A 97 0.32 10.47 -13.62
CA ASP A 97 -0.44 11.22 -14.61
C ASP A 97 -1.39 10.31 -15.39
N ASP A 98 -1.01 9.05 -15.60
CA ASP A 98 -1.82 8.09 -16.36
C ASP A 98 -3.05 7.63 -15.59
N ILE A 99 -3.06 7.76 -14.28
CA ILE A 99 -4.14 7.25 -13.42
C ILE A 99 -4.80 8.33 -12.57
N VAL A 100 -4.39 9.60 -12.74
CA VAL A 100 -4.85 10.67 -11.84
C VAL A 100 -6.37 10.81 -11.85
N ASP A 101 -6.99 10.76 -13.00
CA ASP A 101 -8.44 10.89 -13.10
C ASP A 101 -9.16 9.72 -12.43
N GLU A 102 -8.67 8.52 -12.66
CA GLU A 102 -9.20 7.33 -12.01
C GLU A 102 -8.99 7.38 -10.50
N PHE A 103 -7.81 7.79 -10.06
CA PHE A 103 -7.49 7.94 -8.64
C PHE A 103 -8.46 8.92 -7.97
N LEU A 104 -8.66 10.07 -8.59
CA LEU A 104 -9.57 11.09 -8.06
C LEU A 104 -11.03 10.64 -8.06
N SER A 105 -11.42 9.77 -8.99
CA SER A 105 -12.79 9.26 -9.05
C SER A 105 -13.15 8.47 -7.80
N HIS A 106 -12.19 7.93 -7.09
CA HIS A 106 -12.43 7.23 -5.83
C HIS A 106 -12.89 8.17 -4.72
N CYS A 107 -12.69 9.47 -4.86
CA CYS A 107 -13.25 10.45 -3.94
C CYS A 107 -14.78 10.45 -3.97
N GLU A 108 -15.36 9.99 -5.07
CA GLU A 108 -16.82 9.91 -5.24
C GLU A 108 -17.36 8.52 -4.90
N ASP A 109 -16.47 7.60 -4.52
CA ASP A 109 -16.86 6.23 -4.14
C ASP A 109 -17.74 6.30 -2.90
N ARG A 110 -18.91 5.66 -3.00
CA ARG A 110 -19.89 5.66 -1.90
C ARG A 110 -19.50 4.79 -0.73
N LYS A 111 -18.48 3.96 -0.90
CA LYS A 111 -17.96 3.15 0.20
C LYS A 111 -17.11 4.05 1.08
N PHE A 112 -17.64 4.38 2.22
CA PHE A 112 -17.10 5.37 3.15
C PHE A 112 -15.59 5.25 3.39
N ILE A 113 -15.11 4.03 3.61
CA ILE A 113 -13.69 3.80 3.91
C ILE A 113 -12.81 4.22 2.72
N THR A 114 -13.17 3.77 1.51
CA THR A 114 -12.37 4.07 0.31
C THR A 114 -12.33 5.56 0.01
N SER A 115 -13.49 6.21 0.00
CA SER A 115 -13.57 7.66 -0.28
C SER A 115 -12.77 8.46 0.73
N ARG A 116 -12.89 8.12 2.01
CA ARG A 116 -12.21 8.84 3.08
C ARG A 116 -10.69 8.71 2.95
N GLN A 117 -10.22 7.50 2.66
CA GLN A 117 -8.80 7.26 2.50
C GLN A 117 -8.24 7.95 1.28
N THR A 118 -9.01 8.00 0.19
CA THR A 118 -8.59 8.71 -1.03
C THR A 118 -8.40 10.19 -0.75
N VAL A 119 -9.33 10.82 -0.04
CA VAL A 119 -9.22 12.24 0.32
C VAL A 119 -7.99 12.48 1.19
N GLN A 120 -7.74 11.63 2.18
CA GLN A 120 -6.55 11.76 3.03
C GLN A 120 -5.26 11.60 2.23
N SER A 121 -5.25 10.68 1.28
CA SER A 121 -4.08 10.45 0.43
C SER A 121 -3.75 11.68 -0.41
N ILE A 122 -4.75 12.35 -0.95
CA ILE A 122 -4.57 13.57 -1.74
C ILE A 122 -3.95 14.69 -0.89
N LYS A 123 -4.32 14.79 0.37
CA LYS A 123 -3.82 15.83 1.28
C LYS A 123 -2.37 15.60 1.72
N ASN A 124 -1.90 14.39 1.61
CA ASN A 124 -0.52 14.06 1.96
C ASN A 124 0.40 14.36 0.76
#